data_4f4f508df9245dda490ac3a5706f2c0d
#
_entry.id   4f4f508df9245dda490ac3a5706f2c0d
#
_cell.length_a   1.000
_cell.length_b   1.000
_cell.length_c   1.000
_cell.angle_alpha   90.00
_cell.angle_beta   90.00
_cell.angle_gamma   90.00
#
_symmetry.space_group_name_H-M   'P 1'
#
loop_
_entity.id
_entity.type
_entity.pdbx_description
1 polymer ?
#
loop_
_entity_poly.entity_id
_entity_poly.type
_entity_poly.pdbx_seq_one_letter_code
_entity_poly.pdbx_strand_id
1 'polypeptide(L)'
;MNWFANLPMFSMILFVAGGCALPPAPMNSPLKQFTLDYSTPVNRTLQTSLETIDATLRAKYGMTTEQTAVGLLDLRTLHLAMIHPDREEYAASVAKVGILLAYFQLHPAAATNLAPAIRHELGLMIKASSNEMAAQFSHELGLRQIQTVLNSYQFYDATHGGGLWVGKHYGVGTERIGSPVADNSHAATVRQLLRFYLLLEQGKLVSPAASQTMLEIFTSPDIPPDDIKFVKALADRPVQILRKWGSWENWLHDTAIIIGPDRQYILVALTQHPRGDEYLVALAVAVDDLMIRDAAKE
;
A
#
# COMPACT_ATOMS: atom_id res chain seq x y z
N MET A 1 48.71 -43.36 -29.65
CA MET A 1 48.84 -41.88 -29.53
C MET A 1 47.50 -41.36 -29.00
N ASN A 2 47.44 -41.19 -27.68
CA ASN A 2 46.20 -40.76 -26.97
C ASN A 2 46.22 -39.25 -26.79
N TRP A 3 45.19 -38.57 -27.30
CA TRP A 3 44.94 -37.16 -26.99
C TRP A 3 43.66 -37.10 -26.17
N PHE A 4 43.78 -36.89 -24.85
CA PHE A 4 42.69 -36.46 -23.96
C PHE A 4 42.69 -34.95 -23.92
N ALA A 5 41.61 -34.36 -24.39
CA ALA A 5 41.33 -32.94 -24.28
C ALA A 5 40.65 -32.67 -22.93
N ASN A 6 41.27 -31.87 -22.09
CA ASN A 6 40.70 -31.33 -20.84
C ASN A 6 39.64 -30.26 -21.14
N LEU A 7 38.41 -30.50 -20.77
CA LEU A 7 37.36 -29.48 -20.69
C LEU A 7 37.37 -28.86 -19.27
N PRO A 8 37.33 -27.53 -19.14
CA PRO A 8 37.17 -26.90 -17.83
C PRO A 8 35.74 -27.04 -17.33
N MET A 9 35.62 -27.54 -16.11
CA MET A 9 34.38 -27.60 -15.35
C MET A 9 33.96 -26.17 -14.93
N PHE A 10 32.93 -25.60 -15.61
CA PHE A 10 32.31 -24.36 -15.15
C PHE A 10 31.46 -24.67 -13.90
N SER A 11 31.92 -24.22 -12.72
CA SER A 11 31.13 -24.19 -11.50
C SER A 11 30.03 -23.13 -11.65
N MET A 12 28.82 -23.60 -11.82
CA MET A 12 27.61 -22.78 -11.80
C MET A 12 27.30 -22.41 -10.35
N ILE A 13 27.69 -21.21 -9.92
CA ILE A 13 27.29 -20.66 -8.63
C ILE A 13 25.81 -20.30 -8.71
N LEU A 14 24.99 -21.13 -8.08
CA LEU A 14 23.58 -20.86 -7.88
C LEU A 14 23.46 -19.73 -6.85
N PHE A 15 23.18 -18.50 -7.29
CA PHE A 15 22.75 -17.43 -6.39
C PHE A 15 21.30 -17.74 -5.96
N VAL A 16 21.15 -18.32 -4.79
CA VAL A 16 19.87 -18.36 -4.08
C VAL A 16 19.62 -16.94 -3.57
N ALA A 17 18.78 -16.19 -4.27
CA ALA A 17 18.21 -14.94 -3.78
C ALA A 17 17.27 -15.25 -2.61
N GLY A 18 17.83 -15.48 -1.42
CA GLY A 18 17.07 -15.48 -0.18
C GLY A 18 16.56 -14.06 0.05
N GLY A 19 15.26 -13.84 -0.09
CA GLY A 19 14.61 -12.61 0.32
C GLY A 19 14.82 -12.42 1.82
N CYS A 20 15.81 -11.61 2.21
CA CYS A 20 15.97 -11.16 3.58
C CYS A 20 14.81 -10.23 3.90
N ALA A 21 13.75 -10.77 4.52
CA ALA A 21 12.83 -9.94 5.28
C ALA A 21 13.64 -9.26 6.39
N LEU A 22 13.63 -7.92 6.43
CA LEU A 22 14.28 -7.21 7.53
C LEU A 22 13.64 -7.65 8.86
N PRO A 23 14.45 -7.87 9.91
CA PRO A 23 13.90 -8.23 11.21
C PRO A 23 12.96 -7.10 11.69
N PRO A 24 11.86 -7.44 12.40
CA PRO A 24 10.94 -6.44 12.92
C PRO A 24 11.71 -5.45 13.81
N ALA A 25 11.39 -4.16 13.65
CA ALA A 25 11.99 -3.10 14.43
C ALA A 25 11.85 -3.38 15.95
N PRO A 26 12.86 -3.11 16.77
CA PRO A 26 12.80 -3.34 18.21
C PRO A 26 11.65 -2.58 18.85
N MET A 27 11.02 -3.14 19.90
CA MET A 27 9.78 -2.61 20.52
C MET A 27 9.86 -1.13 20.95
N ASN A 28 11.04 -0.63 21.25
CA ASN A 28 11.30 0.76 21.67
C ASN A 28 11.83 1.66 20.53
N SER A 29 11.72 1.24 19.27
CA SER A 29 12.14 2.10 18.16
C SER A 29 11.24 3.33 18.01
N PRO A 30 11.77 4.48 17.55
CA PRO A 30 10.95 5.68 17.25
C PRO A 30 9.76 5.36 16.34
N LEU A 31 9.95 4.49 15.35
CA LEU A 31 8.87 4.03 14.47
C LEU A 31 7.70 3.41 15.25
N LYS A 32 7.96 2.54 16.24
CA LYS A 32 6.91 1.88 17.04
C LYS A 32 6.10 2.87 17.90
N GLN A 33 6.67 4.02 18.23
CA GLN A 33 6.03 5.06 19.06
C GLN A 33 5.37 6.16 18.22
N PHE A 34 5.74 6.28 16.95
CA PHE A 34 5.20 7.33 16.07
C PHE A 34 3.70 7.17 15.88
N THR A 35 2.97 8.29 15.97
CA THR A 35 1.54 8.36 15.71
C THR A 35 1.28 9.32 14.57
N LEU A 36 0.50 8.89 13.60
CA LEU A 36 0.01 9.73 12.51
C LEU A 36 -1.46 10.03 12.76
N ASP A 37 -1.78 11.28 13.03
CA ASP A 37 -3.13 11.80 13.22
C ASP A 37 -3.33 13.14 12.50
N TYR A 38 -4.45 13.81 12.75
CA TYR A 38 -4.78 15.09 12.12
C TYR A 38 -3.89 16.26 12.63
N SER A 39 -3.22 16.11 13.77
CA SER A 39 -2.31 17.11 14.34
C SER A 39 -0.85 16.88 13.94
N THR A 40 -0.52 15.76 13.32
CA THR A 40 0.86 15.41 12.96
C THR A 40 1.40 16.39 11.93
N PRO A 41 2.48 17.13 12.23
CA PRO A 41 3.03 18.14 11.32
C PRO A 41 3.74 17.46 10.14
N VAL A 42 3.69 18.13 8.99
CA VAL A 42 4.51 17.76 7.83
C VAL A 42 5.95 18.28 7.99
N ASN A 43 6.92 17.53 7.47
CA ASN A 43 8.28 18.02 7.33
C ASN A 43 8.35 19.02 6.17
N ARG A 44 8.75 20.25 6.43
CA ARG A 44 8.73 21.34 5.44
C ARG A 44 9.54 21.02 4.19
N THR A 45 10.73 20.46 4.32
CA THR A 45 11.61 20.14 3.19
C THR A 45 11.02 19.06 2.32
N LEU A 46 10.55 17.97 2.94
CA LEU A 46 9.92 16.85 2.24
C LEU A 46 8.61 17.29 1.57
N GLN A 47 7.82 18.15 2.25
CA GLN A 47 6.57 18.71 1.71
C GLN A 47 6.83 19.52 0.43
N THR A 48 7.78 20.46 0.47
CA THR A 48 8.14 21.26 -0.70
C THR A 48 8.64 20.39 -1.86
N SER A 49 9.42 19.35 -1.57
CA SER A 49 9.89 18.41 -2.58
C SER A 49 8.74 17.65 -3.22
N LEU A 50 7.82 17.12 -2.42
CA LEU A 50 6.65 16.38 -2.89
C LEU A 50 5.72 17.27 -3.74
N GLU A 51 5.44 18.48 -3.28
CA GLU A 51 4.63 19.48 -4.00
C GLU A 51 5.25 19.85 -5.34
N THR A 52 6.58 19.99 -5.39
CA THR A 52 7.30 20.28 -6.64
C THR A 52 7.22 19.12 -7.63
N ILE A 53 7.40 17.90 -7.16
CA ILE A 53 7.25 16.68 -7.98
C ILE A 53 5.82 16.61 -8.53
N ASP A 54 4.81 16.70 -7.66
CA ASP A 54 3.39 16.63 -8.05
C ASP A 54 3.04 17.72 -9.09
N ALA A 55 3.39 18.97 -8.83
CA ALA A 55 3.11 20.08 -9.72
C ALA A 55 3.76 19.89 -11.11
N THR A 56 5.01 19.43 -11.14
CA THR A 56 5.74 19.15 -12.38
C THR A 56 5.06 18.04 -13.19
N LEU A 57 4.66 16.96 -12.51
CA LEU A 57 4.01 15.83 -13.17
C LEU A 57 2.57 16.17 -13.60
N ARG A 58 1.82 16.90 -12.81
CA ARG A 58 0.50 17.40 -13.22
C ARG A 58 0.59 18.25 -14.48
N ALA A 59 1.52 19.19 -14.53
CA ALA A 59 1.75 19.99 -15.73
C ALA A 59 2.11 19.13 -16.95
N LYS A 60 2.97 18.12 -16.78
CA LYS A 60 3.37 17.18 -17.86
C LYS A 60 2.20 16.37 -18.41
N TYR A 61 1.28 15.95 -17.54
CA TYR A 61 0.19 15.05 -17.93
C TYR A 61 -1.15 15.77 -18.14
N GLY A 62 -1.21 17.10 -17.99
CA GLY A 62 -2.41 17.91 -18.18
C GLY A 62 -3.44 17.74 -17.06
N MET A 63 -2.96 17.48 -15.82
CA MET A 63 -3.80 17.27 -14.63
C MET A 63 -3.94 18.56 -13.82
N THR A 64 -5.09 18.74 -13.18
CA THR A 64 -5.33 19.82 -12.22
C THR A 64 -4.93 19.40 -10.80
N THR A 65 -4.91 20.34 -9.86
CA THR A 65 -4.69 20.07 -8.43
C THR A 65 -5.73 19.14 -7.84
N GLU A 66 -6.97 19.21 -8.34
CA GLU A 66 -8.08 18.41 -7.83
C GLU A 66 -8.01 16.94 -8.26
N GLN A 67 -7.13 16.61 -9.20
CA GLN A 67 -7.04 15.27 -9.77
C GLN A 67 -5.95 14.40 -9.14
N THR A 68 -5.24 14.93 -8.14
CA THR A 68 -4.22 14.19 -7.37
C THR A 68 -4.39 14.37 -5.88
N ALA A 69 -4.14 13.31 -5.12
CA ALA A 69 -3.92 13.34 -3.68
C ALA A 69 -2.76 12.38 -3.37
N VAL A 70 -1.73 12.88 -2.68
CA VAL A 70 -0.46 12.14 -2.51
C VAL A 70 0.01 12.22 -1.07
N GLY A 71 0.53 11.11 -0.53
CA GLY A 71 1.15 11.05 0.78
C GLY A 71 2.45 10.27 0.77
N LEU A 72 3.43 10.78 1.48
CA LEU A 72 4.75 10.20 1.63
C LEU A 72 5.15 10.23 3.12
N LEU A 73 5.48 9.08 3.67
CA LEU A 73 6.04 8.94 5.01
C LEU A 73 7.34 8.15 4.94
N ASP A 74 8.45 8.79 5.24
CA ASP A 74 9.73 8.12 5.46
C ASP A 74 9.70 7.39 6.81
N LEU A 75 9.85 6.06 6.79
CA LEU A 75 9.79 5.23 8.00
C LEU A 75 11.10 5.23 8.81
N ARG A 76 12.19 5.76 8.27
CA ARG A 76 13.48 5.90 8.94
C ARG A 76 13.56 7.19 9.74
N THR A 77 13.19 8.30 9.11
CA THR A 77 13.26 9.64 9.71
C THR A 77 11.94 10.09 10.34
N LEU A 78 10.82 9.42 10.01
CA LEU A 78 9.45 9.77 10.36
C LEU A 78 9.00 11.13 9.79
N HIS A 79 9.67 11.57 8.71
CA HIS A 79 9.28 12.75 7.98
C HIS A 79 8.04 12.48 7.12
N LEU A 80 7.07 13.35 7.23
CA LEU A 80 5.76 13.26 6.58
C LEU A 80 5.57 14.40 5.58
N ALA A 81 5.01 14.09 4.40
CA ALA A 81 4.52 15.07 3.43
C ALA A 81 3.18 14.60 2.84
N MET A 82 2.24 15.51 2.64
CA MET A 82 0.91 15.15 2.13
C MET A 82 0.31 16.29 1.28
N ILE A 83 -0.36 15.90 0.20
CA ILE A 83 -1.15 16.76 -0.69
C ILE A 83 -2.59 16.26 -0.63
N HIS A 84 -3.54 17.13 -0.31
CA HIS A 84 -4.96 16.82 -0.11
C HIS A 84 -5.19 15.61 0.83
N PRO A 85 -4.59 15.60 2.04
CA PRO A 85 -4.51 14.40 2.89
C PRO A 85 -5.87 13.86 3.33
N ASP A 86 -6.86 14.73 3.48
CA ASP A 86 -8.15 14.41 4.09
C ASP A 86 -9.32 14.53 3.09
N ARG A 87 -9.03 14.73 1.80
CA ARG A 87 -10.04 14.69 0.76
C ARG A 87 -10.42 13.23 0.48
N GLU A 88 -11.73 12.94 0.61
CA GLU A 88 -12.25 11.61 0.31
C GLU A 88 -12.26 11.38 -1.20
N GLU A 89 -11.58 10.31 -1.63
CA GLU A 89 -11.54 9.84 -3.00
C GLU A 89 -12.32 8.52 -3.15
N TYR A 90 -12.89 8.27 -4.32
CA TYR A 90 -13.37 6.94 -4.65
C TYR A 90 -12.18 5.98 -4.73
N ALA A 91 -12.13 4.99 -3.84
CA ALA A 91 -10.92 4.20 -3.62
C ALA A 91 -10.71 3.03 -4.59
N ALA A 92 -11.70 2.69 -5.41
CA ALA A 92 -11.66 1.49 -6.24
C ALA A 92 -11.21 0.26 -5.41
N SER A 93 -10.23 -0.51 -5.89
CA SER A 93 -9.74 -1.70 -5.20
C SER A 93 -8.76 -1.41 -4.05
N VAL A 94 -8.34 -0.17 -3.80
CA VAL A 94 -7.50 0.15 -2.64
C VAL A 94 -8.23 -0.18 -1.34
N ALA A 95 -9.56 0.03 -1.28
CA ALA A 95 -10.36 -0.28 -0.09
C ALA A 95 -10.33 -1.76 0.35
N LYS A 96 -9.84 -2.69 -0.48
CA LYS A 96 -9.68 -4.11 -0.12
C LYS A 96 -8.74 -4.33 1.08
N VAL A 97 -7.87 -3.37 1.40
CA VAL A 97 -7.06 -3.42 2.64
C VAL A 97 -7.95 -3.41 3.90
N GLY A 98 -9.12 -2.76 3.82
CA GLY A 98 -10.12 -2.76 4.89
C GLY A 98 -10.78 -4.14 5.08
N ILE A 99 -11.01 -4.88 3.98
CA ILE A 99 -11.51 -6.26 4.05
C ILE A 99 -10.45 -7.16 4.69
N LEU A 100 -9.18 -7.02 4.30
CA LEU A 100 -8.08 -7.77 4.90
C LEU A 100 -7.98 -7.54 6.41
N LEU A 101 -8.03 -6.29 6.85
CA LEU A 101 -8.02 -5.96 8.28
C LEU A 101 -9.21 -6.58 9.00
N ALA A 102 -10.42 -6.43 8.45
CA ALA A 102 -11.64 -6.96 9.05
C ALA A 102 -11.59 -8.49 9.16
N TYR A 103 -11.03 -9.18 8.15
CA TYR A 103 -10.85 -10.63 8.21
C TYR A 103 -10.03 -11.03 9.45
N PHE A 104 -8.86 -10.45 9.65
CA PHE A 104 -8.00 -10.78 10.80
C PHE A 104 -8.59 -10.35 12.13
N GLN A 105 -9.32 -9.22 12.17
CA GLN A 105 -9.98 -8.76 13.39
C GLN A 105 -11.10 -9.71 13.84
N LEU A 106 -11.84 -10.28 12.90
CA LEU A 106 -12.96 -11.18 13.17
C LEU A 106 -12.53 -12.65 13.31
N HIS A 107 -11.34 -12.99 12.79
CA HIS A 107 -10.74 -14.33 12.88
C HIS A 107 -9.35 -14.26 13.55
N PRO A 108 -9.26 -13.94 14.85
CA PRO A 108 -7.97 -13.71 15.50
C PRO A 108 -7.04 -14.93 15.50
N ALA A 109 -7.58 -16.15 15.44
CA ALA A 109 -6.80 -17.38 15.30
C ALA A 109 -6.04 -17.44 13.96
N ALA A 110 -6.50 -16.76 12.92
CA ALA A 110 -5.82 -16.68 11.62
C ALA A 110 -4.44 -15.99 11.69
N ALA A 111 -4.18 -15.23 12.74
CA ALA A 111 -2.89 -14.61 12.97
C ALA A 111 -1.72 -15.62 13.03
N THR A 112 -1.97 -16.81 13.56
CA THR A 112 -0.96 -17.87 13.74
C THR A 112 -1.31 -19.19 13.07
N ASN A 113 -2.58 -19.37 12.67
CA ASN A 113 -3.08 -20.59 12.06
C ASN A 113 -3.98 -20.29 10.85
N LEU A 114 -3.40 -19.61 9.85
CA LEU A 114 -4.09 -19.31 8.60
C LEU A 114 -3.99 -20.50 7.66
N ALA A 115 -5.13 -21.08 7.28
CA ALA A 115 -5.17 -22.18 6.31
C ALA A 115 -4.52 -21.76 4.97
N PRO A 116 -3.71 -22.64 4.34
CA PRO A 116 -3.00 -22.29 3.09
C PRO A 116 -3.92 -21.80 1.98
N ALA A 117 -5.11 -22.39 1.82
CA ALA A 117 -6.11 -21.98 0.83
C ALA A 117 -6.57 -20.53 1.09
N ILE A 118 -6.91 -20.19 2.32
CA ILE A 118 -7.34 -18.83 2.69
C ILE A 118 -6.19 -17.84 2.53
N ARG A 119 -4.95 -18.22 2.86
CA ARG A 119 -3.77 -17.37 2.62
C ARG A 119 -3.64 -17.03 1.13
N HIS A 120 -3.80 -18.02 0.26
CA HIS A 120 -3.75 -17.83 -1.19
C HIS A 120 -4.89 -16.92 -1.68
N GLU A 121 -6.12 -17.15 -1.23
CA GLU A 121 -7.30 -16.34 -1.59
C GLU A 121 -7.15 -14.87 -1.14
N LEU A 122 -6.70 -14.63 0.10
CA LEU A 122 -6.37 -13.27 0.57
C LEU A 122 -5.23 -12.65 -0.24
N GLY A 123 -4.23 -13.45 -0.63
CA GLY A 123 -3.16 -13.03 -1.53
C GLY A 123 -3.70 -12.62 -2.90
N LEU A 124 -4.61 -13.39 -3.51
CA LEU A 124 -5.28 -13.04 -4.76
C LEU A 124 -6.07 -11.72 -4.63
N MET A 125 -6.79 -11.53 -3.51
CA MET A 125 -7.51 -10.28 -3.24
C MET A 125 -6.57 -9.06 -3.18
N ILE A 126 -5.43 -9.18 -2.54
CA ILE A 126 -4.49 -8.07 -2.32
C ILE A 126 -3.56 -7.88 -3.51
N LYS A 127 -2.79 -8.89 -3.93
CA LYS A 127 -1.77 -8.76 -4.99
C LYS A 127 -2.35 -8.71 -6.39
N ALA A 128 -3.20 -9.67 -6.75
CA ALA A 128 -3.86 -9.71 -8.07
C ALA A 128 -5.15 -8.86 -8.12
N SER A 129 -5.51 -8.22 -6.99
CA SER A 129 -6.72 -7.40 -6.91
C SER A 129 -8.02 -8.13 -7.28
N SER A 130 -8.11 -9.46 -7.04
CA SER A 130 -9.28 -10.27 -7.38
C SER A 130 -10.57 -9.67 -6.80
N ASN A 131 -11.54 -9.37 -7.67
CA ASN A 131 -12.87 -8.94 -7.25
C ASN A 131 -13.70 -10.12 -6.73
N GLU A 132 -13.48 -11.31 -7.24
CA GLU A 132 -14.13 -12.53 -6.77
C GLU A 132 -13.81 -12.80 -5.31
N MET A 133 -12.53 -12.82 -4.95
CA MET A 133 -12.12 -13.02 -3.56
C MET A 133 -12.57 -11.87 -2.66
N ALA A 134 -12.52 -10.64 -3.14
CA ALA A 134 -13.03 -9.50 -2.38
C ALA A 134 -14.55 -9.59 -2.15
N ALA A 135 -15.32 -10.06 -3.12
CA ALA A 135 -16.75 -10.33 -2.97
C ALA A 135 -16.99 -11.46 -1.94
N GLN A 136 -16.29 -12.57 -2.07
CA GLN A 136 -16.39 -13.70 -1.14
C GLN A 136 -16.17 -13.24 0.31
N PHE A 137 -15.03 -12.63 0.62
CA PHE A 137 -14.71 -12.17 1.96
C PHE A 137 -15.64 -11.06 2.45
N SER A 138 -16.02 -10.10 1.60
CA SER A 138 -16.94 -9.04 2.03
C SER A 138 -18.35 -9.56 2.28
N HIS A 139 -18.83 -10.60 1.56
CA HIS A 139 -20.09 -11.28 1.86
C HIS A 139 -20.02 -12.08 3.16
N GLU A 140 -18.94 -12.83 3.37
CA GLU A 140 -18.73 -13.60 4.59
C GLU A 140 -18.72 -12.70 5.83
N LEU A 141 -17.96 -11.59 5.78
CA LEU A 141 -17.79 -10.68 6.90
C LEU A 141 -18.98 -9.73 7.10
N GLY A 142 -19.68 -9.36 6.03
CA GLY A 142 -20.73 -8.36 6.02
C GLY A 142 -20.22 -6.91 6.05
N LEU A 143 -20.80 -6.05 5.19
CA LEU A 143 -20.34 -4.65 5.01
C LEU A 143 -20.37 -3.85 6.31
N ARG A 144 -21.44 -4.00 7.11
CA ARG A 144 -21.58 -3.29 8.40
C ARG A 144 -20.51 -3.70 9.40
N GLN A 145 -20.16 -5.00 9.44
CA GLN A 145 -19.13 -5.49 10.33
C GLN A 145 -17.74 -5.02 9.91
N ILE A 146 -17.45 -5.03 8.62
CA ILE A 146 -16.21 -4.44 8.08
C ILE A 146 -16.10 -2.98 8.52
N GLN A 147 -17.17 -2.20 8.36
CA GLN A 147 -17.16 -0.79 8.77
C GLN A 147 -17.01 -0.59 10.27
N THR A 148 -17.63 -1.47 11.09
CA THR A 148 -17.42 -1.47 12.55
C THR A 148 -15.95 -1.67 12.91
N VAL A 149 -15.27 -2.59 12.24
CA VAL A 149 -13.82 -2.78 12.42
C VAL A 149 -13.04 -1.53 12.00
N LEU A 150 -13.29 -0.96 10.83
CA LEU A 150 -12.60 0.24 10.37
C LEU A 150 -12.79 1.43 11.33
N ASN A 151 -13.99 1.60 11.85
CA ASN A 151 -14.32 2.65 12.84
C ASN A 151 -13.58 2.44 14.17
N SER A 152 -13.39 1.19 14.60
CA SER A 152 -12.65 0.89 15.85
C SER A 152 -11.17 1.32 15.77
N TYR A 153 -10.61 1.41 14.58
CA TYR A 153 -9.28 1.97 14.31
C TYR A 153 -9.32 3.46 13.96
N GLN A 154 -10.50 4.10 13.97
CA GLN A 154 -10.67 5.49 13.53
C GLN A 154 -10.17 5.72 12.09
N PHE A 155 -10.37 4.74 11.21
CA PHE A 155 -10.03 4.87 9.80
C PHE A 155 -11.07 5.65 8.99
N TYR A 156 -12.22 5.97 9.59
CA TYR A 156 -13.21 6.86 8.99
C TYR A 156 -13.66 7.92 10.00
N ASP A 157 -13.60 9.18 9.59
CA ASP A 157 -14.06 10.32 10.38
C ASP A 157 -14.69 11.37 9.46
N ALA A 158 -16.03 11.42 9.45
CA ALA A 158 -16.77 12.35 8.62
C ALA A 158 -16.50 13.83 8.96
N THR A 159 -16.08 14.14 10.19
CA THR A 159 -15.76 15.52 10.62
C THR A 159 -14.41 16.00 10.10
N HIS A 160 -13.56 15.07 9.65
CA HIS A 160 -12.25 15.31 9.08
C HIS A 160 -12.14 14.85 7.62
N GLY A 161 -13.24 14.91 6.86
CA GLY A 161 -13.21 14.68 5.42
C GLY A 161 -13.32 13.21 4.99
N GLY A 162 -13.65 12.29 5.90
CA GLY A 162 -13.90 10.89 5.58
C GLY A 162 -12.75 9.95 5.90
N GLY A 163 -12.53 8.93 5.05
CA GLY A 163 -11.50 7.94 5.32
C GLY A 163 -11.68 6.64 4.54
N LEU A 164 -11.23 5.52 5.14
CA LEU A 164 -11.33 4.21 4.53
C LEU A 164 -12.75 3.63 4.71
N TRP A 165 -13.43 3.36 3.59
CA TRP A 165 -14.80 2.87 3.54
C TRP A 165 -14.96 1.70 2.58
N VAL A 166 -15.65 0.65 3.00
CA VAL A 166 -16.05 -0.52 2.21
C VAL A 166 -17.58 -0.64 2.28
N GLY A 167 -18.27 0.01 1.38
CA GLY A 167 -19.73 0.12 1.40
C GLY A 167 -20.44 -0.68 0.30
N LYS A 168 -19.73 -1.53 -0.45
CA LYS A 168 -20.33 -2.40 -1.46
C LYS A 168 -19.50 -3.69 -1.57
N HIS A 169 -20.17 -4.81 -1.86
CA HIS A 169 -19.47 -6.03 -2.28
C HIS A 169 -18.87 -5.83 -3.67
N TYR A 170 -17.69 -6.38 -3.90
CA TYR A 170 -17.02 -6.31 -5.20
C TYR A 170 -17.74 -7.21 -6.23
N GLY A 171 -17.75 -6.77 -7.50
CA GLY A 171 -18.47 -7.48 -8.55
C GLY A 171 -19.91 -7.05 -8.71
N VAL A 172 -20.77 -7.96 -9.20
CA VAL A 172 -22.19 -7.71 -9.42
C VAL A 172 -22.95 -7.90 -8.10
N GLY A 173 -23.42 -6.83 -7.53
CA GLY A 173 -24.20 -6.86 -6.28
C GLY A 173 -25.02 -5.59 -6.13
N THR A 174 -26.10 -5.66 -5.39
CA THR A 174 -27.06 -4.57 -5.21
C THR A 174 -26.92 -3.84 -3.88
N GLU A 175 -26.41 -4.51 -2.85
CA GLU A 175 -26.22 -3.87 -1.55
C GLU A 175 -25.11 -2.84 -1.62
N ARG A 176 -25.45 -1.60 -1.28
CA ARG A 176 -24.54 -0.47 -1.23
C ARG A 176 -24.89 0.42 -0.05
N ILE A 177 -23.87 0.74 0.73
CA ILE A 177 -23.90 1.72 1.80
C ILE A 177 -22.88 2.80 1.43
N GLY A 178 -23.36 3.96 0.98
CA GLY A 178 -22.49 5.08 0.61
C GLY A 178 -21.72 5.62 1.81
N SER A 179 -20.52 6.15 1.56
CA SER A 179 -19.76 6.85 2.60
C SER A 179 -20.50 8.10 3.06
N PRO A 180 -20.44 8.46 4.36
CA PRO A 180 -21.17 9.61 4.89
C PRO A 180 -20.77 10.96 4.29
N VAL A 181 -19.53 11.11 3.75
CA VAL A 181 -19.02 12.39 3.22
C VAL A 181 -19.39 12.59 1.75
N ALA A 182 -19.05 11.62 0.89
CA ALA A 182 -19.17 11.78 -0.57
C ALA A 182 -20.06 10.72 -1.24
N ASP A 183 -20.78 9.92 -0.45
CA ASP A 183 -21.62 8.83 -0.94
C ASP A 183 -20.87 7.84 -1.85
N ASN A 184 -19.57 7.64 -1.62
CA ASN A 184 -18.75 6.66 -2.34
C ASN A 184 -19.09 5.23 -1.89
N SER A 185 -19.17 4.27 -2.83
CA SER A 185 -19.31 2.86 -2.49
C SER A 185 -18.03 2.29 -1.85
N HIS A 186 -16.88 2.83 -2.21
CA HIS A 186 -15.59 2.56 -1.62
C HIS A 186 -14.84 3.89 -1.52
N ALA A 187 -14.31 4.22 -0.37
CA ALA A 187 -13.61 5.48 -0.19
C ALA A 187 -12.27 5.30 0.50
N ALA A 188 -11.39 6.25 0.29
CA ALA A 188 -10.16 6.42 1.04
C ALA A 188 -9.71 7.87 1.07
N THR A 189 -8.96 8.24 2.11
CA THR A 189 -8.15 9.45 2.16
C THR A 189 -6.67 9.07 2.23
N VAL A 190 -5.80 9.95 1.78
CA VAL A 190 -4.34 9.74 1.84
C VAL A 190 -3.87 9.49 3.26
N ARG A 191 -4.32 10.32 4.23
CA ARG A 191 -3.95 10.17 5.64
C ARG A 191 -4.31 8.81 6.20
N GLN A 192 -5.52 8.32 5.94
CA GLN A 192 -5.97 7.07 6.53
C GLN A 192 -5.28 5.85 5.89
N LEU A 193 -4.89 5.94 4.62
CA LEU A 193 -4.08 4.91 3.98
C LEU A 193 -2.63 4.91 4.49
N LEU A 194 -2.01 6.08 4.69
CA LEU A 194 -0.72 6.18 5.37
C LEU A 194 -0.78 5.58 6.78
N ARG A 195 -1.84 5.88 7.55
CA ARG A 195 -2.06 5.30 8.88
C ARG A 195 -2.22 3.78 8.84
N PHE A 196 -2.96 3.26 7.86
CA PHE A 196 -3.13 1.81 7.70
C PHE A 196 -1.76 1.13 7.55
N TYR A 197 -0.95 1.57 6.59
CA TYR A 197 0.37 1.00 6.34
C TYR A 197 1.34 1.22 7.51
N LEU A 198 1.29 2.38 8.16
CA LEU A 198 2.08 2.65 9.36
C LEU A 198 1.73 1.69 10.51
N LEU A 199 0.45 1.52 10.83
CA LEU A 199 0.00 0.61 11.88
C LEU A 199 0.31 -0.85 11.55
N LEU A 200 0.22 -1.21 10.27
CA LEU A 200 0.62 -2.53 9.78
C LEU A 200 2.12 -2.79 10.06
N GLU A 201 3.00 -1.85 9.66
CA GLU A 201 4.44 -1.94 9.87
C GLU A 201 4.83 -1.90 11.35
N GLN A 202 4.08 -1.16 12.15
CA GLN A 202 4.25 -1.12 13.60
C GLN A 202 3.80 -2.41 14.31
N GLY A 203 3.09 -3.33 13.64
CA GLY A 203 2.50 -4.51 14.28
C GLY A 203 1.29 -4.18 15.15
N LYS A 204 0.58 -3.08 14.87
CA LYS A 204 -0.54 -2.55 15.66
C LYS A 204 -1.94 -2.85 15.07
N LEU A 205 -2.01 -3.49 13.91
CA LEU A 205 -3.28 -3.98 13.37
C LEU A 205 -3.59 -5.37 13.95
N VAL A 206 -4.66 -5.48 14.71
CA VAL A 206 -5.15 -6.67 15.43
C VAL A 206 -4.16 -7.15 16.51
N SER A 207 -3.00 -7.60 16.09
CA SER A 207 -1.88 -8.03 16.94
C SER A 207 -0.57 -8.00 16.14
N PRO A 208 0.61 -8.08 16.79
CA PRO A 208 1.88 -8.19 16.08
C PRO A 208 1.93 -9.40 15.12
N ALA A 209 1.38 -10.54 15.53
CA ALA A 209 1.32 -11.74 14.70
C ALA A 209 0.39 -11.55 13.49
N ALA A 210 -0.79 -10.95 13.68
CA ALA A 210 -1.72 -10.66 12.59
C ALA A 210 -1.13 -9.67 11.59
N SER A 211 -0.50 -8.59 12.07
CA SER A 211 0.19 -7.62 11.21
C SER A 211 1.29 -8.29 10.38
N GLN A 212 2.09 -9.16 11.01
CA GLN A 212 3.12 -9.92 10.30
C GLN A 212 2.51 -10.82 9.21
N THR A 213 1.44 -11.55 9.52
CA THR A 213 0.75 -12.40 8.54
C THR A 213 0.14 -11.58 7.40
N MET A 214 -0.40 -10.38 7.69
CA MET A 214 -0.87 -9.47 6.64
C MET A 214 0.29 -8.98 5.75
N LEU A 215 1.45 -8.62 6.30
CA LEU A 215 2.65 -8.28 5.50
C LEU A 215 3.08 -9.42 4.57
N GLU A 216 3.03 -10.66 5.06
CA GLU A 216 3.31 -11.86 4.26
C GLU A 216 2.30 -12.05 3.11
N ILE A 217 1.03 -11.70 3.31
CA ILE A 217 0.01 -11.72 2.25
C ILE A 217 0.35 -10.70 1.16
N PHE A 218 0.81 -9.49 1.51
CA PHE A 218 1.28 -8.50 0.52
C PHE A 218 2.49 -8.99 -0.29
N THR A 219 3.28 -9.91 0.25
CA THR A 219 4.49 -10.44 -0.38
C THR A 219 4.33 -11.88 -0.91
N SER A 220 3.13 -12.48 -0.87
CA SER A 220 2.86 -13.87 -1.31
C SER A 220 3.67 -14.25 -2.56
N PRO A 221 4.62 -15.19 -2.48
CA PRO A 221 5.55 -15.45 -3.57
C PRO A 221 4.92 -16.21 -4.74
N ASP A 222 3.84 -16.91 -4.49
CA ASP A 222 3.07 -17.69 -5.46
C ASP A 222 2.16 -16.85 -6.36
N ILE A 223 1.99 -15.56 -6.04
CA ILE A 223 1.19 -14.62 -6.83
C ILE A 223 2.12 -13.54 -7.39
N PRO A 224 2.36 -13.51 -8.70
CA PRO A 224 3.19 -12.48 -9.31
C PRO A 224 2.54 -11.09 -9.13
N PRO A 225 3.32 -10.03 -8.96
CA PRO A 225 2.78 -8.68 -8.98
C PRO A 225 2.39 -8.28 -10.41
N ASP A 226 1.32 -7.50 -10.53
CA ASP A 226 1.00 -6.87 -11.81
C ASP A 226 2.07 -5.83 -12.18
N ASP A 227 2.61 -5.92 -13.40
CA ASP A 227 3.63 -4.98 -13.91
C ASP A 227 2.99 -3.66 -14.38
N ILE A 228 2.44 -2.92 -13.42
CA ILE A 228 1.80 -1.62 -13.64
C ILE A 228 2.21 -0.64 -12.54
N LYS A 229 2.02 0.66 -12.79
CA LYS A 229 2.13 1.74 -11.79
C LYS A 229 3.44 1.69 -10.99
N PHE A 230 3.41 1.58 -9.66
CA PHE A 230 4.62 1.57 -8.82
C PHE A 230 5.53 0.37 -9.08
N VAL A 231 5.00 -0.82 -9.36
CA VAL A 231 5.82 -2.00 -9.70
C VAL A 231 6.56 -1.77 -11.01
N LYS A 232 5.86 -1.33 -12.05
CA LYS A 232 6.48 -0.99 -13.34
C LYS A 232 7.53 0.12 -13.20
N ALA A 233 7.24 1.13 -12.37
CA ALA A 233 8.13 2.26 -12.14
C ALA A 233 9.47 1.86 -11.52
N LEU A 234 9.45 0.86 -10.64
CA LEU A 234 10.59 0.47 -9.80
C LEU A 234 11.14 -0.93 -10.15
N ALA A 235 10.77 -1.48 -11.32
CA ALA A 235 11.13 -2.85 -11.73
C ALA A 235 12.65 -3.10 -11.76
N ASP A 236 13.43 -2.09 -12.15
CA ASP A 236 14.89 -2.17 -12.24
C ASP A 236 15.61 -1.73 -10.94
N ARG A 237 14.86 -1.52 -9.85
CA ARG A 237 15.42 -1.08 -8.56
C ARG A 237 15.43 -2.22 -7.54
N PRO A 238 16.43 -2.27 -6.66
CA PRO A 238 16.52 -3.30 -5.62
C PRO A 238 15.56 -2.97 -4.47
N VAL A 239 14.25 -3.05 -4.72
CA VAL A 239 13.20 -2.75 -3.73
C VAL A 239 12.19 -3.88 -3.64
N GLN A 240 11.66 -4.08 -2.45
CA GLN A 240 10.44 -4.84 -2.21
C GLN A 240 9.26 -3.87 -2.14
N ILE A 241 8.14 -4.21 -2.76
CA ILE A 241 6.96 -3.36 -2.82
C ILE A 241 5.75 -4.14 -2.27
N LEU A 242 5.27 -3.72 -1.11
CA LEU A 242 4.07 -4.25 -0.47
C LEU A 242 2.92 -3.31 -0.81
N ARG A 243 2.11 -3.65 -1.80
CA ARG A 243 1.16 -2.69 -2.36
C ARG A 243 -0.28 -3.17 -2.48
N LYS A 244 -1.20 -2.19 -2.52
CA LYS A 244 -2.53 -2.36 -3.05
C LYS A 244 -2.85 -1.26 -4.04
N TRP A 245 -3.08 -1.65 -5.29
CA TRP A 245 -3.52 -0.75 -6.34
C TRP A 245 -5.05 -0.77 -6.53
N GLY A 246 -5.59 0.28 -7.16
CA GLY A 246 -6.98 0.38 -7.55
C GLY A 246 -7.14 1.01 -8.93
N SER A 247 -8.15 0.56 -9.69
CA SER A 247 -8.52 1.15 -10.98
C SER A 247 -10.02 0.99 -11.21
N TRP A 248 -10.65 2.08 -11.61
CA TRP A 248 -12.02 2.13 -12.09
C TRP A 248 -12.20 3.37 -12.95
N GLU A 249 -12.51 3.22 -14.22
CA GLU A 249 -12.56 4.33 -15.17
C GLU A 249 -11.30 5.20 -15.11
N ASN A 250 -11.42 6.48 -14.76
CA ASN A 250 -10.31 7.42 -14.58
C ASN A 250 -9.76 7.48 -13.16
N TRP A 251 -10.32 6.68 -12.23
CA TRP A 251 -9.78 6.54 -10.88
C TRP A 251 -8.66 5.51 -10.88
N LEU A 252 -7.44 5.99 -10.80
CA LEU A 252 -6.23 5.19 -10.92
C LEU A 252 -5.35 5.45 -9.71
N HIS A 253 -5.10 4.42 -8.89
CA HIS A 253 -4.46 4.54 -7.59
C HIS A 253 -3.34 3.54 -7.41
N ASP A 254 -2.35 3.89 -6.61
CA ASP A 254 -1.42 2.94 -6.02
C ASP A 254 -0.98 3.37 -4.62
N THR A 255 -0.77 2.39 -3.73
CA THR A 255 -0.44 2.61 -2.33
C THR A 255 0.50 1.50 -1.87
N ALA A 256 1.63 1.84 -1.27
CA ALA A 256 2.63 0.83 -0.94
C ALA A 256 3.53 1.21 0.25
N ILE A 257 4.06 0.18 0.91
CA ILE A 257 5.34 0.23 1.62
C ILE A 257 6.41 -0.16 0.62
N ILE A 258 7.44 0.66 0.46
CA ILE A 258 8.59 0.40 -0.42
C ILE A 258 9.84 0.27 0.46
N ILE A 259 10.54 -0.84 0.31
CA ILE A 259 11.70 -1.22 1.13
C ILE A 259 12.90 -1.44 0.22
N GLY A 260 13.90 -0.59 0.32
CA GLY A 260 15.19 -0.70 -0.35
C GLY A 260 16.34 -0.90 0.65
N PRO A 261 17.58 -1.03 0.17
CA PRO A 261 18.75 -1.25 1.04
C PRO A 261 18.99 -0.12 2.05
N ASP A 262 18.70 1.12 1.65
CA ASP A 262 19.02 2.36 2.36
C ASP A 262 17.80 3.24 2.63
N ARG A 263 16.60 2.81 2.25
CA ARG A 263 15.35 3.56 2.39
C ARG A 263 14.17 2.66 2.68
N GLN A 264 13.23 3.16 3.46
CA GLN A 264 11.95 2.52 3.73
C GLN A 264 10.89 3.62 3.88
N TYR A 265 9.86 3.57 3.05
CA TYR A 265 8.84 4.62 3.06
C TYR A 265 7.47 4.09 2.64
N ILE A 266 6.42 4.81 3.02
CA ILE A 266 5.05 4.59 2.53
C ILE A 266 4.74 5.67 1.50
N LEU A 267 4.29 5.24 0.32
CA LEU A 267 3.78 6.13 -0.73
C LEU A 267 2.33 5.79 -1.02
N VAL A 268 1.47 6.80 -0.96
CA VAL A 268 0.05 6.75 -1.31
C VAL A 268 -0.21 7.75 -2.41
N ALA A 269 -0.82 7.33 -3.51
CA ALA A 269 -1.23 8.22 -4.59
C ALA A 269 -2.60 7.83 -5.13
N LEU A 270 -3.54 8.77 -5.02
CA LEU A 270 -4.91 8.66 -5.50
C LEU A 270 -5.09 9.67 -6.64
N THR A 271 -5.56 9.22 -7.81
CA THR A 271 -5.71 10.10 -8.97
C THR A 271 -7.05 9.88 -9.67
N GLN A 272 -7.56 10.95 -10.29
CA GLN A 272 -8.78 10.91 -11.13
C GLN A 272 -8.47 11.54 -12.48
N HIS A 273 -7.78 10.80 -13.36
CA HIS A 273 -7.42 11.28 -14.69
C HIS A 273 -7.13 10.12 -15.65
N PRO A 274 -7.47 10.23 -16.97
CA PRO A 274 -7.17 9.16 -17.94
C PRO A 274 -5.67 8.79 -18.03
N ARG A 275 -4.78 9.73 -17.76
CA ARG A 275 -3.32 9.52 -17.72
C ARG A 275 -2.77 9.28 -16.31
N GLY A 276 -3.63 8.86 -15.38
CA GLY A 276 -3.24 8.60 -14.00
C GLY A 276 -2.15 7.51 -13.87
N ASP A 277 -2.18 6.47 -14.70
CA ASP A 277 -1.14 5.43 -14.67
C ASP A 277 0.24 5.98 -15.07
N GLU A 278 0.32 6.84 -16.08
CA GLU A 278 1.57 7.50 -16.47
C GLU A 278 2.10 8.41 -15.35
N TYR A 279 1.19 9.15 -14.70
CA TYR A 279 1.52 9.97 -13.54
C TYR A 279 2.05 9.11 -12.38
N LEU A 280 1.39 8.01 -12.04
CA LEU A 280 1.78 7.11 -10.95
C LEU A 280 3.17 6.48 -11.18
N VAL A 281 3.46 6.07 -12.42
CA VAL A 281 4.80 5.56 -12.80
C VAL A 281 5.85 6.65 -12.58
N ALA A 282 5.63 7.85 -13.10
CA ALA A 282 6.59 8.95 -12.98
C ALA A 282 6.74 9.45 -11.53
N LEU A 283 5.65 9.46 -10.76
CA LEU A 283 5.67 9.82 -9.34
C LEU A 283 6.53 8.85 -8.53
N ALA A 284 6.34 7.54 -8.72
CA ALA A 284 7.10 6.55 -7.98
C ALA A 284 8.61 6.64 -8.26
N VAL A 285 9.01 6.87 -9.53
CA VAL A 285 10.42 7.10 -9.88
C VAL A 285 10.95 8.34 -9.18
N ALA A 286 10.25 9.48 -9.28
CA ALA A 286 10.72 10.76 -8.73
C ALA A 286 10.81 10.74 -7.20
N VAL A 287 9.84 10.10 -6.53
CA VAL A 287 9.84 9.94 -5.07
C VAL A 287 10.95 8.99 -4.63
N ASP A 288 11.16 7.86 -5.31
CA ASP A 288 12.23 6.93 -4.96
C ASP A 288 13.62 7.58 -5.14
N ASP A 289 13.82 8.39 -6.20
CA ASP A 289 15.04 9.20 -6.37
C ASP A 289 15.22 10.24 -5.25
N LEU A 290 14.13 10.84 -4.77
CA LEU A 290 14.16 11.74 -3.63
C LEU A 290 14.62 11.00 -2.37
N MET A 291 14.05 9.84 -2.09
CA MET A 291 14.37 9.03 -0.91
C MET A 291 15.81 8.54 -0.91
N ILE A 292 16.37 8.16 -2.07
CA ILE A 292 17.79 7.79 -2.22
C ILE A 292 18.70 8.99 -1.90
N ARG A 293 18.37 10.19 -2.43
CA ARG A 293 19.18 11.38 -2.17
C ARG A 293 19.14 11.82 -0.70
N ASP A 294 18.02 11.67 -0.04
CA ASP A 294 17.89 12.05 1.37
C ASP A 294 18.61 11.05 2.28
N ALA A 295 18.55 9.75 1.97
CA ALA A 295 19.33 8.73 2.69
C ALA A 295 20.85 8.95 2.57
N ALA A 296 21.34 9.49 1.46
CA ALA A 296 22.78 9.76 1.26
C ALA A 296 23.29 11.00 2.05
N LYS A 297 22.40 11.78 2.67
CA LYS A 297 22.76 12.95 3.50
C LYS A 297 22.84 12.64 4.99
N GLU A 298 22.33 11.47 5.41
CA GLU A 298 22.36 10.99 6.78
C GLU A 298 23.63 10.16 7.07
#